data_4ae0a086277d9acb36b6c30d24c2e2ea
#
_entry.id   4ae0a086277d9acb36b6c30d24c2e2ea
#
_cell.length_a   1.000
_cell.length_b   1.000
_cell.length_c   1.000
_cell.angle_alpha   90.00
_cell.angle_beta   90.00
_cell.angle_gamma   90.00
#
_symmetry.space_group_name_H-M   'P 1'
#
loop_
_entity.id
_entity.type
_entity.pdbx_description
1 polymer ?
#
loop_
_entity_poly.entity_id
_entity_poly.type
_entity_poly.pdbx_seq_one_letter_code
_entity_poly.pdbx_strand_id
1 'polypeptide(L)'
;MSVTHDVVIVGAGPAGATAAQVLAQKGVTVLLLDKAEFPRDKLCAGLLTWKAVDVLERVYGDTAEGLLASGVFDSASPGYRIRFRERTIASGEMFYPFHFTMRRVFDKHLLDRAVRAGAQARLGEAVTFVDPATGVVRLAGGEAFRAKHIIGADGVASVVRRACPFDAAAWKHGMGGAMEFYLPYDDPRLSGAVHEDLRAPYPTVYAGFLRAGYGWVFPHKEKLAIGIGGHSLLHGREFRSKFRDFLEFLGLPRELADASRGHGLPYGNYLAKPWHDRVLLAGDAAGLVETLFGEGIYYALRSGELAGEAVADALTRGVDPAVPYGKGLRRDILPELVWSRKLRRVLYASQSWGFLPLFCFVRGGGRLLGEMVHGVRSYRLLLRRAKGPQESGCAVR
;
A
#
# COMPACT_ATOMS: atom_id res chain seq x y z
N MET A 1 -12.20 -14.83 33.02
CA MET A 1 -10.78 -14.39 33.05
C MET A 1 -10.36 -14.08 31.61
N SER A 2 -9.80 -12.90 31.33
CA SER A 2 -9.31 -12.57 29.97
C SER A 2 -8.08 -13.42 29.67
N VAL A 3 -8.11 -14.13 28.54
CA VAL A 3 -6.94 -14.88 28.05
C VAL A 3 -5.83 -13.89 27.73
N THR A 4 -4.63 -14.15 28.25
CA THR A 4 -3.45 -13.28 28.03
C THR A 4 -2.65 -13.83 26.87
N HIS A 5 -2.40 -12.99 25.85
CA HIS A 5 -1.54 -13.28 24.73
C HIS A 5 -0.23 -12.48 24.82
N ASP A 6 0.84 -12.97 24.22
CA ASP A 6 2.05 -12.15 24.08
C ASP A 6 1.77 -10.96 23.17
N VAL A 7 1.10 -11.20 22.04
CA VAL A 7 0.77 -10.16 21.05
C VAL A 7 -0.66 -10.32 20.54
N VAL A 8 -1.41 -9.21 20.52
CA VAL A 8 -2.65 -9.09 19.77
C VAL A 8 -2.39 -8.16 18.58
N ILE A 9 -2.71 -8.63 17.37
CA ILE A 9 -2.63 -7.84 16.13
C ILE A 9 -4.06 -7.54 15.67
N VAL A 10 -4.36 -6.28 15.42
CA VAL A 10 -5.66 -5.83 14.94
C VAL A 10 -5.56 -5.46 13.48
N GLY A 11 -6.22 -6.23 12.60
CA GLY A 11 -6.19 -6.13 11.14
C GLY A 11 -5.30 -7.21 10.50
N ALA A 12 -5.90 -8.08 9.66
CA ALA A 12 -5.23 -9.16 8.95
C ALA A 12 -4.89 -8.81 7.48
N GLY A 13 -4.78 -7.51 7.16
CA GLY A 13 -4.23 -7.03 5.88
C GLY A 13 -2.71 -7.26 5.80
N PRO A 14 -2.05 -6.79 4.71
CA PRO A 14 -0.63 -7.05 4.49
C PRO A 14 0.29 -6.71 5.67
N ALA A 15 0.04 -5.60 6.39
CA ALA A 15 0.85 -5.23 7.55
C ALA A 15 0.68 -6.21 8.72
N GLY A 16 -0.58 -6.55 9.06
CA GLY A 16 -0.85 -7.42 10.20
C GLY A 16 -0.49 -8.87 9.93
N ALA A 17 -0.78 -9.39 8.75
CA ALA A 17 -0.38 -10.73 8.34
C ALA A 17 1.16 -10.88 8.32
N THR A 18 1.89 -9.86 7.86
CA THR A 18 3.36 -9.89 7.87
C THR A 18 3.92 -9.82 9.29
N ALA A 19 3.36 -8.98 10.17
CA ALA A 19 3.78 -8.96 11.56
C ALA A 19 3.50 -10.31 12.26
N ALA A 20 2.33 -10.91 11.99
CA ALA A 20 1.96 -12.22 12.51
C ALA A 20 2.89 -13.33 12.02
N GLN A 21 3.24 -13.33 10.73
CA GLN A 21 4.20 -14.27 10.13
C GLN A 21 5.56 -14.21 10.85
N VAL A 22 6.11 -13.01 10.99
CA VAL A 22 7.42 -12.78 11.63
C VAL A 22 7.42 -13.25 13.09
N LEU A 23 6.39 -12.92 13.84
CA LEU A 23 6.27 -13.29 15.25
C LEU A 23 6.06 -14.80 15.43
N ALA A 24 5.18 -15.41 14.64
CA ALA A 24 4.92 -16.84 14.71
C ALA A 24 6.17 -17.67 14.34
N GLN A 25 6.93 -17.26 13.32
CA GLN A 25 8.22 -17.88 12.98
C GLN A 25 9.24 -17.84 14.13
N LYS A 26 9.10 -16.88 15.06
CA LYS A 26 9.95 -16.75 16.26
C LYS A 26 9.34 -17.41 17.49
N GLY A 27 8.27 -18.20 17.34
CA GLY A 27 7.61 -18.94 18.42
C GLY A 27 6.78 -18.07 19.37
N VAL A 28 6.45 -16.83 19.00
CA VAL A 28 5.62 -15.93 19.81
C VAL A 28 4.14 -16.29 19.65
N THR A 29 3.37 -16.31 20.77
CA THR A 29 1.93 -16.51 20.70
C THR A 29 1.22 -15.27 20.19
N VAL A 30 0.62 -15.38 19.00
CA VAL A 30 -0.04 -14.27 18.30
C VAL A 30 -1.52 -14.56 18.12
N LEU A 31 -2.36 -13.60 18.56
CA LEU A 31 -3.76 -13.52 18.19
C LEU A 31 -3.95 -12.42 17.14
N LEU A 32 -4.36 -12.81 15.93
CA LEU A 32 -4.63 -11.93 14.80
C LEU A 32 -6.14 -11.76 14.61
N LEU A 33 -6.64 -10.53 14.76
CA LEU A 33 -8.06 -10.18 14.69
C LEU A 33 -8.37 -9.39 13.42
N ASP A 34 -9.44 -9.75 12.71
CA ASP A 34 -9.97 -8.91 11.62
C ASP A 34 -11.51 -8.92 11.64
N LYS A 35 -12.10 -7.75 11.33
CA LYS A 35 -13.54 -7.59 11.24
C LYS A 35 -14.18 -8.26 10.03
N ALA A 36 -13.39 -8.60 9.02
CA ALA A 36 -13.85 -9.23 7.80
C ALA A 36 -13.52 -10.71 7.78
N GLU A 37 -14.39 -11.49 7.16
CA GLU A 37 -14.09 -12.85 6.71
C GLU A 37 -13.18 -12.80 5.49
N PHE A 38 -12.28 -13.79 5.34
CA PHE A 38 -11.38 -13.92 4.21
C PHE A 38 -11.73 -15.15 3.37
N PRO A 39 -11.65 -15.01 2.03
CA PRO A 39 -11.11 -13.92 1.23
C PRO A 39 -12.08 -12.74 1.12
N ARG A 40 -11.56 -11.50 1.27
CA ARG A 40 -12.33 -10.26 1.20
C ARG A 40 -11.82 -9.31 0.11
N ASP A 41 -12.72 -8.52 -0.43
CA ASP A 41 -12.35 -7.44 -1.34
C ASP A 41 -11.82 -6.23 -0.55
N LYS A 42 -10.79 -5.59 -1.11
CA LYS A 42 -10.33 -4.27 -0.71
C LYS A 42 -10.00 -3.47 -1.96
N LEU A 43 -10.51 -2.25 -2.05
CA LEU A 43 -10.21 -1.35 -3.17
C LEU A 43 -8.69 -1.10 -3.25
N CYS A 44 -8.09 -1.44 -4.37
CA CYS A 44 -6.67 -1.26 -4.67
C CYS A 44 -6.40 -1.76 -6.08
N ALA A 45 -5.71 -0.97 -6.90
CA ALA A 45 -5.33 -1.38 -8.25
C ALA A 45 -4.34 -2.56 -8.32
N GLY A 46 -3.90 -3.07 -7.16
CA GLY A 46 -3.17 -4.34 -7.05
C GLY A 46 -1.74 -4.35 -7.59
N LEU A 47 -1.16 -3.19 -7.86
CA LEU A 47 0.20 -3.09 -8.38
C LEU A 47 1.23 -3.27 -7.27
N LEU A 48 2.19 -4.19 -7.48
CA LEU A 48 3.34 -4.41 -6.61
C LEU A 48 4.63 -4.04 -7.35
N THR A 49 5.53 -3.43 -6.60
CA THR A 49 6.87 -3.04 -7.06
C THR A 49 7.91 -4.07 -6.62
N TRP A 50 9.10 -4.05 -7.21
CA TRP A 50 10.19 -4.94 -6.84
C TRP A 50 10.48 -4.96 -5.34
N LYS A 51 10.51 -3.80 -4.68
CA LYS A 51 10.76 -3.74 -3.21
C LYS A 51 9.67 -4.44 -2.38
N ALA A 52 8.43 -4.54 -2.90
CA ALA A 52 7.39 -5.32 -2.25
C ALA A 52 7.63 -6.82 -2.42
N VAL A 53 8.07 -7.24 -3.63
CA VAL A 53 8.46 -8.63 -3.91
C VAL A 53 9.65 -9.05 -3.05
N ASP A 54 10.67 -8.18 -2.87
CA ASP A 54 11.81 -8.42 -1.98
C ASP A 54 11.38 -8.71 -0.52
N VAL A 55 10.36 -8.03 -0.01
CA VAL A 55 9.82 -8.35 1.33
C VAL A 55 9.11 -9.71 1.34
N LEU A 56 8.34 -10.04 0.28
CA LEU A 56 7.66 -11.33 0.18
C LEU A 56 8.66 -12.48 0.15
N GLU A 57 9.71 -12.36 -0.63
CA GLU A 57 10.77 -13.36 -0.70
C GLU A 57 11.49 -13.53 0.66
N ARG A 58 11.88 -12.42 1.28
CA ARG A 58 12.62 -12.45 2.57
C ARG A 58 11.79 -12.96 3.74
N VAL A 59 10.52 -12.59 3.83
CA VAL A 59 9.66 -12.92 4.99
C VAL A 59 8.94 -14.24 4.81
N TYR A 60 8.51 -14.53 3.58
CA TYR A 60 7.67 -15.68 3.30
C TYR A 60 8.36 -16.76 2.48
N GLY A 61 9.51 -16.46 1.88
CA GLY A 61 10.17 -17.35 0.90
C GLY A 61 9.42 -17.43 -0.43
N ASP A 62 8.54 -16.46 -0.71
CA ASP A 62 7.69 -16.45 -1.89
C ASP A 62 8.40 -15.70 -3.04
N THR A 63 8.85 -16.40 -4.08
CA THR A 63 9.43 -15.76 -5.27
C THR A 63 8.34 -15.22 -6.21
N ALA A 64 8.68 -14.24 -7.05
CA ALA A 64 7.74 -13.67 -8.03
C ALA A 64 7.21 -14.77 -8.98
N GLU A 65 8.07 -15.67 -9.44
CA GLU A 65 7.71 -16.77 -10.32
C GLU A 65 6.74 -17.74 -9.63
N GLY A 66 6.99 -18.07 -8.35
CA GLY A 66 6.12 -18.93 -7.55
C GLY A 66 4.74 -18.30 -7.33
N LEU A 67 4.69 -16.98 -7.08
CA LEU A 67 3.45 -16.24 -6.91
C LEU A 67 2.65 -16.13 -8.22
N LEU A 68 3.32 -15.99 -9.38
CA LEU A 68 2.68 -16.04 -10.69
C LEU A 68 2.14 -17.45 -10.98
N ALA A 69 2.94 -18.50 -10.77
CA ALA A 69 2.54 -19.89 -11.01
C ALA A 69 1.35 -20.33 -10.14
N SER A 70 1.26 -19.82 -8.90
CA SER A 70 0.15 -20.09 -7.97
C SER A 70 -1.07 -19.20 -8.18
N GLY A 71 -1.01 -18.20 -9.07
CA GLY A 71 -2.09 -17.23 -9.33
C GLY A 71 -2.29 -16.20 -8.22
N VAL A 72 -1.36 -16.07 -7.29
CA VAL A 72 -1.36 -14.98 -6.31
C VAL A 72 -1.02 -13.66 -7.00
N PHE A 73 -0.05 -13.67 -7.91
CA PHE A 73 0.09 -12.64 -8.92
C PHE A 73 -0.66 -13.09 -10.17
N ASP A 74 -1.47 -12.22 -10.73
CA ASP A 74 -2.29 -12.54 -11.90
C ASP A 74 -1.59 -12.17 -13.23
N SER A 75 -0.69 -11.18 -13.21
CA SER A 75 0.10 -10.74 -14.36
C SER A 75 1.35 -9.98 -13.95
N ALA A 76 2.24 -9.74 -14.91
CA ALA A 76 3.43 -8.92 -14.75
C ALA A 76 3.69 -8.11 -16.03
N SER A 77 4.26 -6.91 -15.88
CA SER A 77 4.66 -6.07 -17.00
C SER A 77 5.97 -5.34 -16.71
N PRO A 78 6.98 -5.44 -17.57
CA PRO A 78 8.17 -4.61 -17.49
C PRO A 78 7.90 -3.18 -17.98
N GLY A 79 6.89 -2.99 -18.82
CA GLY A 79 6.55 -1.70 -19.41
C GLY A 79 5.80 -0.78 -18.49
N TYR A 80 5.84 0.51 -18.76
CA TYR A 80 5.03 1.54 -18.11
C TYR A 80 4.80 2.72 -19.04
N ARG A 81 3.73 3.50 -18.77
CA ARG A 81 3.46 4.78 -19.42
C ARG A 81 2.98 5.81 -18.40
N ILE A 82 3.49 7.05 -18.54
CA ILE A 82 3.02 8.21 -17.77
C ILE A 82 2.54 9.24 -18.80
N ARG A 83 1.32 9.73 -18.60
CA ARG A 83 0.68 10.74 -19.45
C ARG A 83 0.36 12.01 -18.68
N PHE A 84 0.34 13.12 -19.39
CA PHE A 84 -0.32 14.33 -18.96
C PHE A 84 -1.44 14.60 -19.97
N ARG A 85 -2.66 14.22 -19.61
CA ARG A 85 -3.81 14.17 -20.54
C ARG A 85 -3.43 13.38 -21.82
N GLU A 86 -3.57 13.99 -23.00
CA GLU A 86 -3.27 13.39 -24.30
C GLU A 86 -1.78 13.09 -24.54
N ARG A 87 -0.89 13.81 -23.83
CA ARG A 87 0.54 13.75 -24.12
C ARG A 87 1.24 12.67 -23.28
N THR A 88 1.90 11.72 -23.95
CA THR A 88 2.85 10.83 -23.27
C THR A 88 4.07 11.63 -22.85
N ILE A 89 4.36 11.62 -21.55
CA ILE A 89 5.52 12.32 -20.96
C ILE A 89 6.66 11.37 -20.61
N ALA A 90 6.34 10.10 -20.39
CA ALA A 90 7.33 9.04 -20.20
C ALA A 90 6.73 7.69 -20.55
N SER A 91 7.54 6.82 -21.14
CA SER A 91 7.23 5.41 -21.35
C SER A 91 8.53 4.63 -21.47
N GLY A 92 8.49 3.34 -21.24
CA GLY A 92 9.67 2.49 -21.36
C GLY A 92 9.49 1.17 -20.65
N GLU A 93 10.58 0.44 -20.51
CA GLU A 93 10.65 -0.80 -19.77
C GLU A 93 11.60 -0.64 -18.58
N MET A 94 11.26 -1.33 -17.50
CA MET A 94 12.04 -1.40 -16.28
C MET A 94 12.74 -2.77 -16.21
N PHE A 95 13.89 -2.81 -15.57
CA PHE A 95 14.59 -4.08 -15.32
C PHE A 95 13.77 -5.01 -14.44
N TYR A 96 13.11 -4.45 -13.42
CA TYR A 96 12.18 -5.18 -12.56
C TYR A 96 10.75 -4.97 -13.04
N PRO A 97 9.98 -6.02 -13.32
CA PRO A 97 8.58 -5.86 -13.74
C PRO A 97 7.70 -5.38 -12.60
N PHE A 98 6.64 -4.66 -12.95
CA PHE A 98 5.48 -4.50 -12.09
C PHE A 98 4.70 -5.80 -12.06
N HIS A 99 4.24 -6.22 -10.88
CA HIS A 99 3.36 -7.36 -10.71
C HIS A 99 1.97 -6.89 -10.33
N PHE A 100 0.96 -7.63 -10.75
CA PHE A 100 -0.42 -7.31 -10.43
C PHE A 100 -1.05 -8.44 -9.63
N THR A 101 -1.96 -8.08 -8.73
CA THR A 101 -2.66 -9.03 -7.88
C THR A 101 -4.04 -8.51 -7.51
N MET A 102 -4.97 -9.42 -7.34
CA MET A 102 -6.24 -9.13 -6.70
C MET A 102 -6.09 -9.21 -5.18
N ARG A 103 -6.43 -8.12 -4.47
CA ARG A 103 -6.31 -8.05 -3.01
C ARG A 103 -7.05 -9.18 -2.28
N ARG A 104 -8.14 -9.68 -2.88
CA ARG A 104 -8.87 -10.83 -2.38
C ARG A 104 -7.99 -12.09 -2.29
N VAL A 105 -7.16 -12.32 -3.30
CA VAL A 105 -6.23 -13.47 -3.36
C VAL A 105 -4.98 -13.19 -2.53
N PHE A 106 -4.38 -12.02 -2.72
CA PHE A 106 -3.13 -11.64 -2.07
C PHE A 106 -3.24 -11.59 -0.55
N ASP A 107 -4.24 -10.88 -0.01
CA ASP A 107 -4.40 -10.75 1.44
C ASP A 107 -4.72 -12.11 2.09
N LYS A 108 -5.51 -12.96 1.41
CA LYS A 108 -5.78 -14.33 1.87
C LYS A 108 -4.51 -15.18 1.89
N HIS A 109 -3.68 -15.10 0.85
CA HIS A 109 -2.40 -15.80 0.79
C HIS A 109 -1.50 -15.45 1.99
N LEU A 110 -1.31 -14.16 2.26
CA LEU A 110 -0.49 -13.69 3.39
C LEU A 110 -1.04 -14.17 4.74
N LEU A 111 -2.37 -14.10 4.92
CA LEU A 111 -3.03 -14.60 6.12
C LEU A 111 -2.80 -16.11 6.30
N ASP A 112 -2.97 -16.89 5.24
CA ASP A 112 -2.78 -18.35 5.30
C ASP A 112 -1.33 -18.73 5.63
N ARG A 113 -0.37 -17.95 5.13
CA ARG A 113 1.04 -18.13 5.47
C ARG A 113 1.28 -17.86 6.96
N ALA A 114 0.71 -16.77 7.51
CA ALA A 114 0.84 -16.45 8.93
C ALA A 114 0.20 -17.52 9.85
N VAL A 115 -0.98 -18.02 9.46
CA VAL A 115 -1.66 -19.10 10.21
C VAL A 115 -0.84 -20.40 10.15
N ARG A 116 -0.32 -20.77 8.98
CA ARG A 116 0.58 -21.95 8.85
C ARG A 116 1.86 -21.81 9.67
N ALA A 117 2.35 -20.58 9.88
CA ALA A 117 3.50 -20.33 10.75
C ALA A 117 3.16 -20.41 12.25
N GLY A 118 1.87 -20.52 12.63
CA GLY A 118 1.42 -20.69 14.01
C GLY A 118 0.61 -19.52 14.60
N ALA A 119 0.30 -18.48 13.83
CA ALA A 119 -0.57 -17.40 14.29
C ALA A 119 -2.03 -17.90 14.43
N GLN A 120 -2.69 -17.54 15.54
CA GLN A 120 -4.11 -17.80 15.73
C GLN A 120 -4.90 -16.64 15.11
N ALA A 121 -5.76 -16.92 14.14
CA ALA A 121 -6.60 -15.92 13.49
C ALA A 121 -8.07 -16.05 13.91
N ARG A 122 -8.68 -14.91 14.26
CA ARG A 122 -10.14 -14.77 14.45
C ARG A 122 -10.66 -13.72 13.49
N LEU A 123 -11.49 -14.15 12.58
CA LEU A 123 -12.03 -13.37 11.47
C LEU A 123 -13.52 -13.09 11.69
N GLY A 124 -14.07 -12.07 11.02
CA GLY A 124 -15.46 -11.67 11.20
C GLY A 124 -15.72 -10.89 12.50
N GLU A 125 -14.69 -10.58 13.27
CA GLU A 125 -14.82 -10.03 14.61
C GLU A 125 -14.20 -8.63 14.72
N ALA A 126 -15.05 -7.62 14.86
CA ALA A 126 -14.59 -6.23 14.93
C ALA A 126 -14.07 -5.87 16.33
N VAL A 127 -12.85 -5.35 16.39
CA VAL A 127 -12.33 -4.67 17.59
C VAL A 127 -13.00 -3.31 17.72
N THR A 128 -13.58 -3.01 18.88
CA THR A 128 -14.30 -1.76 19.17
C THR A 128 -13.61 -0.89 20.21
N PHE A 129 -12.77 -1.48 21.04
CA PHE A 129 -12.07 -0.78 22.12
C PHE A 129 -10.65 -1.34 22.31
N VAL A 130 -9.72 -0.43 22.54
CA VAL A 130 -8.32 -0.73 22.89
C VAL A 130 -7.90 0.20 24.02
N ASP A 131 -7.27 -0.36 25.06
CA ASP A 131 -6.59 0.39 26.10
C ASP A 131 -5.07 0.18 25.97
N PRO A 132 -4.33 1.17 25.46
CA PRO A 132 -2.89 1.06 25.27
C PRO A 132 -2.11 0.83 26.56
N ALA A 133 -2.54 1.38 27.68
CA ALA A 133 -1.84 1.29 28.96
C ALA A 133 -1.92 -0.10 29.58
N THR A 134 -3.12 -0.70 29.57
CA THR A 134 -3.36 -2.02 30.18
C THR A 134 -3.21 -3.19 29.19
N GLY A 135 -3.18 -2.90 27.88
CA GLY A 135 -3.11 -3.92 26.82
C GLY A 135 -4.44 -4.65 26.59
N VAL A 136 -5.57 -4.07 26.99
CA VAL A 136 -6.91 -4.67 26.80
C VAL A 136 -7.42 -4.36 25.39
N VAL A 137 -7.89 -5.40 24.69
CA VAL A 137 -8.55 -5.32 23.38
C VAL A 137 -9.92 -5.97 23.52
N ARG A 138 -11.00 -5.26 23.11
CA ARG A 138 -12.38 -5.75 23.20
C ARG A 138 -13.05 -5.82 21.84
N LEU A 139 -13.73 -6.94 21.60
CA LEU A 139 -14.54 -7.18 20.41
C LEU A 139 -15.95 -6.58 20.54
N ALA A 140 -16.63 -6.42 19.41
CA ALA A 140 -18.02 -5.96 19.36
C ALA A 140 -18.97 -6.87 20.16
N GLY A 141 -18.71 -8.19 20.21
CA GLY A 141 -19.45 -9.17 21.01
C GLY A 141 -19.19 -9.11 22.52
N GLY A 142 -18.35 -8.17 22.99
CA GLY A 142 -18.05 -7.98 24.42
C GLY A 142 -16.88 -8.80 24.95
N GLU A 143 -16.41 -9.80 24.23
CA GLU A 143 -15.23 -10.57 24.61
C GLU A 143 -13.98 -9.67 24.65
N ALA A 144 -13.09 -9.91 25.61
CA ALA A 144 -11.90 -9.12 25.80
C ALA A 144 -10.65 -9.98 25.96
N PHE A 145 -9.56 -9.55 25.34
CA PHE A 145 -8.23 -10.12 25.46
C PHE A 145 -7.29 -9.13 26.14
N ARG A 146 -6.26 -9.64 26.75
CA ARG A 146 -5.14 -8.85 27.26
C ARG A 146 -3.87 -9.25 26.52
N ALA A 147 -3.07 -8.26 26.10
CA ALA A 147 -1.82 -8.48 25.41
C ALA A 147 -0.66 -7.76 26.12
N LYS A 148 0.54 -8.33 26.06
CA LYS A 148 1.76 -7.62 26.44
C LYS A 148 2.03 -6.49 25.46
N HIS A 149 1.84 -6.76 24.16
CA HIS A 149 1.98 -5.78 23.07
C HIS A 149 0.80 -5.86 22.09
N ILE A 150 0.43 -4.73 21.51
CA ILE A 150 -0.63 -4.61 20.51
C ILE A 150 -0.01 -4.04 19.22
N ILE A 151 -0.28 -4.67 18.07
CA ILE A 151 0.05 -4.11 16.76
C ILE A 151 -1.25 -3.69 16.07
N GLY A 152 -1.42 -2.37 15.85
CA GLY A 152 -2.52 -1.82 15.08
C GLY A 152 -2.19 -1.82 13.60
N ALA A 153 -2.84 -2.70 12.84
CA ALA A 153 -2.69 -2.86 11.39
C ALA A 153 -4.06 -2.79 10.67
N ASP A 154 -5.03 -2.12 11.30
CA ASP A 154 -6.45 -2.06 10.98
C ASP A 154 -6.81 -0.96 9.96
N GLY A 155 -5.82 -0.50 9.21
CA GLY A 155 -5.98 0.36 8.05
C GLY A 155 -6.28 1.82 8.39
N VAL A 156 -6.68 2.59 7.38
CA VAL A 156 -6.82 4.05 7.47
C VAL A 156 -7.83 4.51 8.53
N ALA A 157 -8.88 3.73 8.78
CA ALA A 157 -9.90 4.01 9.80
C ALA A 157 -9.59 3.37 11.17
N SER A 158 -8.32 3.16 11.48
CA SER A 158 -7.82 2.43 12.64
C SER A 158 -8.50 2.80 13.96
N VAL A 159 -9.06 1.79 14.63
CA VAL A 159 -9.55 1.90 16.01
C VAL A 159 -8.39 2.01 16.97
N VAL A 160 -7.31 1.24 16.73
CA VAL A 160 -6.10 1.24 17.55
C VAL A 160 -5.43 2.61 17.57
N ARG A 161 -5.29 3.27 16.41
CA ARG A 161 -4.75 4.64 16.36
C ARG A 161 -5.60 5.63 17.13
N ARG A 162 -6.93 5.55 17.03
CA ARG A 162 -7.84 6.46 17.75
C ARG A 162 -7.81 6.27 19.25
N ALA A 163 -7.40 5.12 19.74
CA ALA A 163 -7.19 4.85 21.16
C ALA A 163 -5.90 5.48 21.72
N CYS A 164 -5.02 5.97 20.84
CA CYS A 164 -3.76 6.63 21.21
C CYS A 164 -3.88 8.16 21.05
N PRO A 165 -3.08 8.97 21.77
CA PRO A 165 -3.17 10.43 21.77
C PRO A 165 -2.53 11.07 20.53
N PHE A 166 -2.89 10.58 19.33
CA PHE A 166 -2.46 11.18 18.07
C PHE A 166 -3.42 12.29 17.64
N ASP A 167 -2.87 13.34 16.99
CA ASP A 167 -3.64 14.46 16.49
C ASP A 167 -4.62 14.05 15.39
N ALA A 168 -5.90 13.98 15.74
CA ALA A 168 -6.98 13.61 14.83
C ALA A 168 -7.24 14.68 13.74
N ALA A 169 -6.99 15.97 14.04
CA ALA A 169 -7.17 17.06 13.08
C ALA A 169 -6.08 17.02 12.01
N ALA A 170 -4.81 16.87 12.42
CA ALA A 170 -3.69 16.67 11.49
C ALA A 170 -3.89 15.40 10.64
N TRP A 171 -4.40 14.32 11.23
CA TRP A 171 -4.74 13.11 10.49
C TRP A 171 -5.75 13.36 9.38
N LYS A 172 -6.88 14.00 9.73
CA LYS A 172 -7.94 14.32 8.76
C LYS A 172 -7.44 15.24 7.65
N HIS A 173 -6.56 16.18 7.96
CA HIS A 173 -5.99 17.12 6.99
C HIS A 173 -5.14 16.41 5.91
N GLY A 174 -4.44 15.34 6.26
CA GLY A 174 -3.59 14.59 5.33
C GLY A 174 -4.29 13.47 4.57
N MET A 175 -5.63 13.37 4.64
CA MET A 175 -6.37 12.31 3.98
C MET A 175 -6.51 12.54 2.48
N GLY A 176 -6.40 11.46 1.74
CA GLY A 176 -6.76 11.33 0.34
C GLY A 176 -7.94 10.38 0.14
N GLY A 177 -8.34 10.25 -1.10
CA GLY A 177 -9.35 9.30 -1.55
C GLY A 177 -9.02 8.72 -2.90
N ALA A 178 -9.56 7.55 -3.18
CA ALA A 178 -9.52 6.90 -4.48
C ALA A 178 -10.91 6.39 -4.84
N MET A 179 -11.20 6.36 -6.13
CA MET A 179 -12.36 5.70 -6.72
C MET A 179 -11.87 4.78 -7.82
N GLU A 180 -12.40 3.56 -7.89
CA GLU A 180 -11.94 2.54 -8.81
C GLU A 180 -13.07 1.56 -9.14
N PHE A 181 -13.00 0.99 -10.33
CA PHE A 181 -13.76 -0.20 -10.74
C PHE A 181 -12.89 -1.11 -11.60
N TYR A 182 -13.34 -2.35 -11.76
CA TYR A 182 -12.73 -3.31 -12.66
C TYR A 182 -13.59 -3.49 -13.90
N LEU A 183 -12.96 -3.48 -15.09
CA LEU A 183 -13.62 -3.67 -16.38
C LEU A 183 -13.03 -4.92 -17.06
N PRO A 184 -13.81 -6.00 -17.23
CA PRO A 184 -13.35 -7.19 -17.97
C PRO A 184 -12.97 -6.85 -19.41
N TYR A 185 -12.01 -7.60 -19.99
CA TYR A 185 -11.58 -7.35 -21.38
C TYR A 185 -12.64 -7.71 -22.43
N ASP A 186 -13.59 -8.58 -22.11
CA ASP A 186 -14.72 -8.96 -22.95
C ASP A 186 -15.93 -8.01 -22.80
N ASP A 187 -15.79 -6.95 -22.01
CA ASP A 187 -16.88 -5.97 -21.83
C ASP A 187 -17.18 -5.25 -23.15
N PRO A 188 -18.45 -5.19 -23.60
CA PRO A 188 -18.85 -4.55 -24.86
C PRO A 188 -18.43 -3.08 -24.97
N ARG A 189 -18.25 -2.38 -23.84
CA ARG A 189 -17.81 -0.98 -23.81
C ARG A 189 -16.38 -0.78 -24.31
N LEU A 190 -15.57 -1.86 -24.35
CA LEU A 190 -14.22 -1.84 -24.92
C LEU A 190 -14.20 -2.09 -26.44
N SER A 191 -15.32 -2.46 -27.07
CA SER A 191 -15.38 -2.76 -28.52
C SER A 191 -15.42 -1.49 -29.39
N GLY A 192 -15.73 -0.34 -28.82
CA GLY A 192 -15.84 0.95 -29.53
C GLY A 192 -14.50 1.68 -29.71
N ALA A 193 -14.60 2.96 -30.09
CA ALA A 193 -13.48 3.88 -30.17
C ALA A 193 -13.05 4.31 -28.75
N VAL A 194 -12.22 3.49 -28.12
CA VAL A 194 -11.68 3.74 -26.78
C VAL A 194 -10.20 4.13 -26.88
N HIS A 195 -9.71 4.77 -25.82
CA HIS A 195 -8.30 5.15 -25.71
C HIS A 195 -7.37 3.93 -25.81
N GLU A 196 -6.25 4.06 -26.54
CA GLU A 196 -5.30 2.97 -26.82
C GLU A 196 -4.76 2.26 -25.55
N ASP A 197 -4.60 3.00 -24.46
CA ASP A 197 -4.06 2.46 -23.21
C ASP A 197 -5.02 1.45 -22.52
N LEU A 198 -6.29 1.38 -22.91
CA LEU A 198 -7.21 0.34 -22.44
C LEU A 198 -6.90 -1.05 -23.02
N ARG A 199 -6.02 -1.10 -24.02
CA ARG A 199 -5.52 -2.35 -24.65
C ARG A 199 -4.02 -2.55 -24.42
N ALA A 200 -3.37 -1.64 -23.67
CA ALA A 200 -1.95 -1.71 -23.41
C ALA A 200 -1.60 -2.80 -22.38
N PRO A 201 -0.52 -3.57 -22.58
CA PRO A 201 -0.10 -4.62 -21.65
C PRO A 201 0.75 -4.07 -20.47
N TYR A 202 0.70 -2.79 -20.22
CA TYR A 202 1.48 -2.12 -19.18
C TYR A 202 0.64 -1.10 -18.41
N PRO A 203 1.01 -0.80 -17.15
CA PRO A 203 0.32 0.20 -16.35
C PRO A 203 0.52 1.60 -16.94
N THR A 204 -0.57 2.34 -17.04
CA THR A 204 -0.56 3.75 -17.43
C THR A 204 -1.09 4.63 -16.30
N VAL A 205 -0.35 5.71 -15.99
CA VAL A 205 -0.71 6.75 -15.03
C VAL A 205 -0.98 8.05 -15.75
N TYR A 206 -2.08 8.73 -15.39
CA TYR A 206 -2.54 9.96 -16.02
C TYR A 206 -2.54 11.13 -15.05
N ALA A 207 -1.67 12.10 -15.26
CA ALA A 207 -1.70 13.40 -14.60
C ALA A 207 -2.61 14.40 -15.34
N GLY A 208 -2.99 15.48 -14.66
CA GLY A 208 -3.73 16.59 -15.24
C GLY A 208 -5.26 16.54 -15.09
N PHE A 209 -5.83 15.49 -14.49
CA PHE A 209 -7.26 15.40 -14.15
C PHE A 209 -7.53 15.87 -12.72
N LEU A 210 -6.59 15.66 -11.82
CA LEU A 210 -6.61 16.13 -10.43
C LEU A 210 -5.44 17.08 -10.15
N ARG A 211 -5.64 18.08 -9.30
CA ARG A 211 -4.57 19.01 -8.89
C ARG A 211 -3.45 18.33 -8.10
N ALA A 212 -3.81 17.40 -7.21
CA ALA A 212 -2.86 16.62 -6.42
C ALA A 212 -3.33 15.17 -6.42
N GLY A 213 -3.11 14.51 -7.53
CA GLY A 213 -3.55 13.15 -7.79
C GLY A 213 -3.39 12.77 -9.25
N TYR A 214 -3.83 11.57 -9.58
CA TYR A 214 -3.71 11.01 -10.93
C TYR A 214 -4.82 9.98 -11.18
N GLY A 215 -5.06 9.67 -12.46
CA GLY A 215 -5.84 8.52 -12.90
C GLY A 215 -4.92 7.36 -13.27
N TRP A 216 -5.46 6.16 -13.32
CA TRP A 216 -4.72 4.97 -13.75
C TRP A 216 -5.58 4.02 -14.58
N VAL A 217 -4.89 3.30 -15.47
CA VAL A 217 -5.37 2.13 -16.19
C VAL A 217 -4.31 1.05 -16.00
N PHE A 218 -4.63 0.01 -15.23
CA PHE A 218 -3.70 -1.07 -14.92
C PHE A 218 -4.22 -2.40 -15.45
N PRO A 219 -3.41 -3.12 -16.27
CA PRO A 219 -3.80 -4.37 -16.87
C PRO A 219 -3.62 -5.54 -15.87
N HIS A 220 -4.72 -6.21 -15.56
CA HIS A 220 -4.73 -7.52 -14.94
C HIS A 220 -4.90 -8.61 -16.01
N LYS A 221 -4.81 -9.87 -15.62
CA LYS A 221 -4.94 -11.00 -16.55
C LYS A 221 -6.24 -11.00 -17.36
N GLU A 222 -7.37 -10.70 -16.74
CA GLU A 222 -8.71 -10.80 -17.35
C GLU A 222 -9.47 -9.48 -17.41
N LYS A 223 -8.93 -8.40 -16.83
CA LYS A 223 -9.63 -7.13 -16.67
C LYS A 223 -8.68 -5.97 -16.45
N LEU A 224 -9.22 -4.78 -16.60
CA LEU A 224 -8.54 -3.52 -16.27
C LEU A 224 -8.97 -3.03 -14.90
N ALA A 225 -8.04 -2.54 -14.10
CA ALA A 225 -8.33 -1.68 -12.95
C ALA A 225 -8.25 -0.22 -13.41
N ILE A 226 -9.38 0.48 -13.39
CA ILE A 226 -9.49 1.88 -13.83
C ILE A 226 -9.91 2.72 -12.63
N GLY A 227 -9.15 3.75 -12.33
CA GLY A 227 -9.45 4.58 -11.18
C GLY A 227 -8.80 5.95 -11.19
N ILE A 228 -9.12 6.70 -10.16
CA ILE A 228 -8.58 8.04 -9.89
C ILE A 228 -8.34 8.20 -8.39
N GLY A 229 -7.23 8.83 -8.01
CA GLY A 229 -6.85 9.02 -6.62
C GLY A 229 -6.12 10.32 -6.37
N GLY A 230 -6.34 10.93 -5.20
CA GLY A 230 -5.71 12.19 -4.86
C GLY A 230 -6.11 12.75 -3.50
N HIS A 231 -5.66 13.98 -3.19
CA HIS A 231 -5.87 14.62 -1.90
C HIS A 231 -7.33 15.06 -1.71
N SER A 232 -8.01 14.57 -0.67
CA SER A 232 -9.44 14.79 -0.44
C SER A 232 -9.82 16.26 -0.24
N LEU A 233 -9.01 17.04 0.47
CA LEU A 233 -9.31 18.45 0.74
C LEU A 233 -9.28 19.33 -0.52
N LEU A 234 -8.54 18.92 -1.56
CA LEU A 234 -8.43 19.68 -2.80
C LEU A 234 -9.54 19.38 -3.79
N HIS A 235 -10.27 18.29 -3.62
CA HIS A 235 -11.24 17.82 -4.61
C HIS A 235 -12.65 17.65 -4.05
N GLY A 236 -12.82 17.36 -2.78
CA GLY A 236 -14.10 17.30 -2.09
C GLY A 236 -15.23 16.66 -2.92
N ARG A 237 -16.31 17.43 -3.17
CA ARG A 237 -17.48 17.00 -3.95
C ARG A 237 -17.18 16.82 -5.45
N GLU A 238 -16.11 17.42 -5.99
CA GLU A 238 -15.75 17.34 -7.41
C GLU A 238 -15.07 16.03 -7.80
N PHE A 239 -14.67 15.20 -6.81
CA PHE A 239 -13.89 14.00 -7.07
C PHE A 239 -14.57 13.05 -8.07
N ARG A 240 -15.88 12.81 -7.90
CA ARG A 240 -16.67 11.99 -8.82
C ARG A 240 -16.82 12.64 -10.20
N SER A 241 -16.99 13.96 -10.26
CA SER A 241 -17.04 14.69 -11.54
C SER A 241 -15.72 14.55 -12.31
N LYS A 242 -14.58 14.67 -11.62
CA LYS A 242 -13.25 14.47 -12.22
C LYS A 242 -13.06 13.04 -12.72
N PHE A 243 -13.64 12.05 -12.01
CA PHE A 243 -13.62 10.68 -12.50
C PHE A 243 -14.44 10.50 -13.77
N ARG A 244 -15.63 11.10 -13.84
CA ARG A 244 -16.44 11.12 -15.07
C ARG A 244 -15.69 11.77 -16.24
N ASP A 245 -15.00 12.89 -16.01
CA ASP A 245 -14.19 13.56 -17.04
C ASP A 245 -13.01 12.65 -17.52
N PHE A 246 -12.42 11.89 -16.60
CA PHE A 246 -11.37 10.92 -16.95
C PHE A 246 -11.92 9.73 -17.75
N LEU A 247 -13.11 9.20 -17.40
CA LEU A 247 -13.74 8.11 -18.15
C LEU A 247 -14.12 8.55 -19.56
N GLU A 248 -14.70 9.73 -19.72
CA GLU A 248 -15.00 10.31 -21.03
C GLU A 248 -13.76 10.47 -21.90
N PHE A 249 -12.66 10.94 -21.31
CA PHE A 249 -11.35 10.98 -21.96
C PHE A 249 -10.89 9.60 -22.46
N LEU A 250 -11.14 8.54 -21.70
CA LEU A 250 -10.82 7.16 -22.09
C LEU A 250 -11.81 6.60 -23.14
N GLY A 251 -12.83 7.32 -23.54
CA GLY A 251 -13.90 6.83 -24.41
C GLY A 251 -14.88 5.88 -23.71
N LEU A 252 -14.94 5.94 -22.39
CA LEU A 252 -15.82 5.11 -21.56
C LEU A 252 -17.04 5.91 -21.08
N PRO A 253 -18.19 5.25 -20.84
CA PRO A 253 -19.38 5.88 -20.30
C PRO A 253 -19.11 6.54 -18.93
N ARG A 254 -19.55 7.80 -18.77
CA ARG A 254 -19.36 8.59 -17.53
C ARG A 254 -20.06 7.96 -16.32
N GLU A 255 -21.13 7.22 -16.56
CA GLU A 255 -21.97 6.54 -15.55
C GLU A 255 -21.21 5.44 -14.81
N LEU A 256 -20.11 4.91 -15.37
CA LEU A 256 -19.24 3.97 -14.69
C LEU A 256 -18.63 4.54 -13.39
N ALA A 257 -18.51 5.87 -13.28
CA ALA A 257 -18.13 6.52 -12.05
C ALA A 257 -19.11 6.26 -10.89
N ASP A 258 -20.39 5.99 -11.19
CA ASP A 258 -21.41 5.74 -10.17
C ASP A 258 -21.34 4.30 -9.64
N ALA A 259 -20.89 3.36 -10.48
CA ALA A 259 -20.63 1.98 -10.09
C ALA A 259 -19.29 1.81 -9.36
N SER A 260 -18.43 2.84 -9.32
CA SER A 260 -17.13 2.78 -8.67
C SER A 260 -17.25 2.73 -7.14
N ARG A 261 -16.31 2.02 -6.51
CA ARG A 261 -16.15 2.03 -5.06
C ARG A 261 -15.16 3.11 -4.65
N GLY A 262 -15.42 3.76 -3.52
CA GLY A 262 -14.52 4.76 -2.94
C GLY A 262 -13.77 4.22 -1.72
N HIS A 263 -12.53 4.65 -1.52
CA HIS A 263 -11.75 4.32 -0.33
C HIS A 263 -10.89 5.51 0.11
N GLY A 264 -10.84 5.74 1.43
CA GLY A 264 -9.93 6.73 2.02
C GLY A 264 -8.49 6.22 2.03
N LEU A 265 -7.55 7.12 1.79
CA LEU A 265 -6.11 6.83 1.83
C LEU A 265 -5.42 7.77 2.81
N PRO A 266 -4.40 7.32 3.56
CA PRO A 266 -3.47 8.25 4.19
C PRO A 266 -2.58 8.83 3.08
N TYR A 267 -2.68 10.14 2.84
CA TYR A 267 -2.02 10.79 1.71
C TYR A 267 -1.06 11.91 2.14
N GLY A 268 -0.17 11.57 3.06
CA GLY A 268 0.84 12.45 3.61
C GLY A 268 0.70 12.76 5.10
N ASN A 269 -0.14 12.02 5.81
CA ASN A 269 -0.40 12.07 7.25
C ASN A 269 0.30 10.96 8.04
N TYR A 270 1.45 10.47 7.55
CA TYR A 270 2.24 9.48 8.28
C TYR A 270 2.67 9.97 9.67
N LEU A 271 2.62 9.06 10.63
CA LEU A 271 3.10 9.30 11.99
C LEU A 271 4.62 9.09 12.04
N ALA A 272 5.36 10.08 12.54
CA ALA A 272 6.83 9.97 12.69
C ALA A 272 7.22 9.02 13.84
N LYS A 273 6.34 8.89 14.83
CA LYS A 273 6.47 7.99 15.98
C LYS A 273 5.14 7.24 16.13
N PRO A 274 4.90 6.17 15.34
CA PRO A 274 3.62 5.44 15.33
C PRO A 274 3.55 4.41 16.48
N TRP A 275 3.74 4.86 17.72
CA TRP A 275 3.65 4.03 18.91
C TRP A 275 3.21 4.83 20.13
N HIS A 276 2.57 4.15 21.06
CA HIS A 276 2.17 4.69 22.35
C HIS A 276 1.94 3.53 23.33
N ASP A 277 2.56 3.61 24.50
CA ASP A 277 2.53 2.54 25.52
C ASP A 277 2.83 1.15 24.92
N ARG A 278 1.87 0.23 24.99
CA ARG A 278 1.98 -1.14 24.47
C ARG A 278 1.67 -1.27 22.98
N VAL A 279 1.33 -0.17 22.30
CA VAL A 279 0.86 -0.15 20.92
C VAL A 279 1.96 0.24 19.95
N LEU A 280 2.13 -0.54 18.89
CA LEU A 280 2.79 -0.13 17.63
C LEU A 280 1.74 -0.07 16.52
N LEU A 281 1.81 0.94 15.65
CA LEU A 281 0.96 1.04 14.46
C LEU A 281 1.76 0.73 13.20
N ALA A 282 1.18 -0.02 12.25
CA ALA A 282 1.81 -0.40 10.99
C ALA A 282 0.89 -0.14 9.78
N GLY A 283 1.45 -0.02 8.59
CA GLY A 283 0.74 0.22 7.34
C GLY A 283 -0.10 1.50 7.35
N ASP A 284 -1.30 1.42 6.78
CA ASP A 284 -2.23 2.57 6.68
C ASP A 284 -2.68 3.08 8.07
N ALA A 285 -2.67 2.24 9.12
CA ALA A 285 -3.00 2.66 10.48
C ALA A 285 -1.99 3.69 11.02
N ALA A 286 -0.74 3.60 10.57
CA ALA A 286 0.33 4.56 10.85
C ALA A 286 0.49 5.64 9.75
N GLY A 287 -0.32 5.58 8.69
CA GLY A 287 -0.26 6.50 7.56
C GLY A 287 0.91 6.27 6.61
N LEU A 288 1.48 5.07 6.61
CA LEU A 288 2.68 4.76 5.84
C LEU A 288 2.35 4.43 4.37
N VAL A 289 1.99 5.46 3.63
CA VAL A 289 1.72 5.41 2.18
C VAL A 289 2.60 6.44 1.49
N GLU A 290 3.25 6.04 0.42
CA GLU A 290 4.03 6.92 -0.43
C GLU A 290 3.09 7.87 -1.20
N THR A 291 3.40 9.16 -1.20
CA THR A 291 2.41 10.18 -1.55
C THR A 291 2.43 10.63 -3.00
N LEU A 292 3.43 10.25 -3.80
CA LEU A 292 3.51 10.61 -5.21
C LEU A 292 2.69 9.64 -6.07
N PHE A 293 2.89 8.34 -5.86
CA PHE A 293 2.21 7.26 -6.59
C PHE A 293 1.19 6.49 -5.76
N GLY A 294 0.97 6.85 -4.49
CA GLY A 294 0.01 6.19 -3.63
C GLY A 294 0.39 4.75 -3.25
N GLU A 295 1.67 4.40 -3.34
CA GLU A 295 2.11 3.05 -3.02
C GLU A 295 1.97 2.79 -1.52
N GLY A 296 1.16 1.78 -1.17
CA GLY A 296 0.91 1.38 0.22
C GLY A 296 1.34 -0.03 0.55
N ILE A 297 1.29 -0.98 -0.41
CA ILE A 297 1.50 -2.41 -0.14
C ILE A 297 2.92 -2.67 0.41
N TYR A 298 3.95 -2.15 -0.24
CA TYR A 298 5.32 -2.29 0.26
C TYR A 298 5.48 -1.76 1.70
N TYR A 299 4.95 -0.56 1.95
CA TYR A 299 5.09 0.07 3.27
C TYR A 299 4.29 -0.67 4.34
N ALA A 300 3.16 -1.28 3.97
CA ALA A 300 2.40 -2.16 4.85
C ALA A 300 3.21 -3.44 5.20
N LEU A 301 3.73 -4.14 4.19
CA LEU A 301 4.57 -5.32 4.38
C LEU A 301 5.80 -4.98 5.23
N ARG A 302 6.57 -3.96 4.85
CA ARG A 302 7.82 -3.61 5.53
C ARG A 302 7.60 -3.10 6.96
N SER A 303 6.58 -2.30 7.22
CA SER A 303 6.28 -1.85 8.58
C SER A 303 5.75 -2.98 9.45
N GLY A 304 4.99 -3.93 8.88
CA GLY A 304 4.56 -5.14 9.57
C GLY A 304 5.74 -6.01 9.98
N GLU A 305 6.68 -6.24 9.07
CA GLU A 305 7.95 -6.95 9.35
C GLU A 305 8.72 -6.28 10.48
N LEU A 306 8.96 -4.96 10.39
CA LEU A 306 9.67 -4.19 11.42
C LEU A 306 8.96 -4.21 12.78
N ALA A 307 7.62 -4.14 12.81
CA ALA A 307 6.85 -4.21 14.05
C ALA A 307 6.93 -5.62 14.67
N GLY A 308 6.84 -6.67 13.85
CA GLY A 308 7.00 -8.05 14.31
C GLY A 308 8.39 -8.32 14.89
N GLU A 309 9.45 -7.89 14.20
CA GLU A 309 10.84 -7.99 14.68
C GLU A 309 11.02 -7.25 16.02
N ALA A 310 10.53 -6.02 16.11
CA ALA A 310 10.66 -5.18 17.29
C ALA A 310 9.96 -5.76 18.52
N VAL A 311 8.76 -6.32 18.34
CA VAL A 311 8.03 -6.96 19.44
C VAL A 311 8.68 -8.28 19.85
N ALA A 312 9.19 -9.07 18.90
CA ALA A 312 9.94 -10.28 19.23
C ALA A 312 11.21 -9.96 20.05
N ASP A 313 11.95 -8.92 19.68
CA ASP A 313 13.11 -8.44 20.45
C ASP A 313 12.70 -7.95 21.85
N ALA A 314 11.56 -7.28 21.97
CA ALA A 314 11.01 -6.86 23.27
C ALA A 314 10.73 -8.05 24.20
N LEU A 315 10.08 -9.09 23.68
CA LEU A 315 9.70 -10.27 24.44
C LEU A 315 10.91 -11.12 24.84
N THR A 316 11.95 -11.16 24.02
CA THR A 316 13.14 -12.00 24.29
C THR A 316 14.23 -11.30 25.07
N ARG A 317 14.42 -9.99 24.87
CA ARG A 317 15.54 -9.20 25.42
C ARG A 317 15.10 -8.13 26.42
N GLY A 318 13.78 -7.93 26.63
CA GLY A 318 13.26 -6.92 27.54
C GLY A 318 13.47 -5.47 27.08
N VAL A 319 13.75 -5.26 25.78
CA VAL A 319 13.91 -3.90 25.22
C VAL A 319 12.57 -3.26 24.91
N ASP A 320 12.48 -1.93 24.99
CA ASP A 320 11.29 -1.21 24.52
C ASP A 320 11.15 -1.37 23.01
N PRO A 321 10.04 -1.97 22.47
CA PRO A 321 9.87 -2.22 21.05
C PRO A 321 9.83 -0.93 20.22
N ALA A 322 9.48 0.21 20.81
CA ALA A 322 9.52 1.51 20.15
C ALA A 322 10.91 1.90 19.62
N VAL A 323 11.97 1.42 20.29
CA VAL A 323 13.38 1.75 19.93
C VAL A 323 13.77 1.06 18.62
N PRO A 324 13.77 -0.28 18.49
CA PRO A 324 14.12 -0.96 17.24
C PRO A 324 13.12 -0.64 16.13
N TYR A 325 11.82 -0.53 16.41
CA TYR A 325 10.82 -0.13 15.43
C TYR A 325 11.10 1.24 14.85
N GLY A 326 11.30 2.25 15.70
CA GLY A 326 11.63 3.61 15.28
C GLY A 326 12.94 3.70 14.50
N LYS A 327 13.95 2.89 14.84
CA LYS A 327 15.20 2.79 14.08
C LYS A 327 14.95 2.23 12.68
N GLY A 328 14.18 1.15 12.56
CA GLY A 328 13.79 0.56 11.28
C GLY A 328 13.01 1.53 10.40
N LEU A 329 12.01 2.21 10.94
CA LEU A 329 11.23 3.22 10.21
C LEU A 329 12.11 4.36 9.69
N ARG A 330 13.02 4.89 10.49
CA ARG A 330 13.95 5.96 10.08
C ARG A 330 14.96 5.50 9.02
N ARG A 331 15.30 4.22 9.00
CA ARG A 331 16.22 3.66 8.00
C ARG A 331 15.53 3.43 6.67
N ASP A 332 14.33 2.81 6.66
CA ASP A 332 13.74 2.20 5.47
C ASP A 332 12.51 2.93 4.92
N ILE A 333 11.73 3.64 5.75
CA ILE A 333 10.40 4.14 5.41
C ILE A 333 10.31 5.67 5.45
N LEU A 334 10.54 6.27 6.61
CA LEU A 334 10.27 7.70 6.81
C LEU A 334 11.01 8.63 5.84
N PRO A 335 12.29 8.39 5.50
CA PRO A 335 12.99 9.24 4.54
C PRO A 335 12.34 9.24 3.15
N GLU A 336 11.84 8.08 2.70
CA GLU A 336 11.16 7.95 1.41
C GLU A 336 9.84 8.73 1.42
N LEU A 337 9.04 8.62 2.50
CA LEU A 337 7.78 9.34 2.64
C LEU A 337 7.98 10.88 2.73
N VAL A 338 9.01 11.33 3.44
CA VAL A 338 9.34 12.77 3.53
C VAL A 338 9.69 13.33 2.17
N TRP A 339 10.55 12.64 1.41
CA TRP A 339 11.03 13.15 0.13
C TRP A 339 10.02 12.99 -1.00
N SER A 340 9.25 11.91 -1.04
CA SER A 340 8.15 11.75 -1.99
C SER A 340 7.09 12.85 -1.80
N ARG A 341 6.78 13.22 -0.53
CA ARG A 341 5.87 14.33 -0.22
C ARG A 341 6.42 15.69 -0.71
N LYS A 342 7.73 15.94 -0.58
CA LYS A 342 8.37 17.14 -1.11
C LYS A 342 8.31 17.15 -2.64
N LEU A 343 8.69 16.05 -3.27
CA LEU A 343 8.65 15.89 -4.72
C LEU A 343 7.23 16.06 -5.27
N ARG A 344 6.23 15.45 -4.63
CA ARG A 344 4.81 15.64 -4.96
C ARG A 344 4.43 17.12 -4.98
N ARG A 345 4.80 17.89 -3.94
CA ARG A 345 4.48 19.32 -3.87
C ARG A 345 5.06 20.09 -5.07
N VAL A 346 6.30 19.82 -5.45
CA VAL A 346 6.95 20.47 -6.59
C VAL A 346 6.26 20.07 -7.90
N LEU A 347 6.01 18.78 -8.12
CA LEU A 347 5.41 18.26 -9.35
C LEU A 347 3.96 18.75 -9.54
N TYR A 348 3.17 18.76 -8.48
CA TYR A 348 1.77 19.19 -8.57
C TYR A 348 1.58 20.71 -8.50
N ALA A 349 2.51 21.48 -7.91
CA ALA A 349 2.49 22.93 -8.01
C ALA A 349 2.59 23.38 -9.48
N SER A 350 3.43 22.75 -10.28
CA SER A 350 3.54 23.05 -11.71
C SER A 350 2.25 22.78 -12.49
N GLN A 351 1.49 21.74 -12.12
CA GLN A 351 0.18 21.45 -12.74
C GLN A 351 -0.88 22.54 -12.45
N SER A 352 -0.87 23.09 -11.23
CA SER A 352 -1.80 24.15 -10.83
C SER A 352 -1.60 25.45 -11.63
N TRP A 353 -0.40 25.66 -12.18
CA TRP A 353 -0.02 26.81 -13.00
C TRP A 353 -0.14 26.53 -14.51
N GLY A 354 -0.71 25.39 -14.89
CA GLY A 354 -0.86 25.02 -16.31
C GLY A 354 0.43 24.57 -17.00
N PHE A 355 1.54 24.45 -16.27
CA PHE A 355 2.79 23.95 -16.80
C PHE A 355 2.86 22.42 -16.76
N LEU A 356 3.49 21.83 -17.76
CA LEU A 356 3.88 20.42 -17.72
C LEU A 356 4.79 20.19 -16.51
N PRO A 357 4.64 19.03 -15.82
CA PRO A 357 5.54 18.70 -14.72
C PRO A 357 7.00 18.82 -15.10
N LEU A 358 7.81 19.43 -14.24
CA LEU A 358 9.20 19.79 -14.50
C LEU A 358 10.06 18.62 -15.02
N PHE A 359 9.74 17.39 -14.62
CA PHE A 359 10.46 16.19 -15.06
C PHE A 359 10.22 15.80 -16.53
N CYS A 360 9.17 16.35 -17.20
CA CYS A 360 8.98 16.16 -18.64
C CYS A 360 10.12 16.75 -19.47
N PHE A 361 10.85 17.70 -18.88
CA PHE A 361 12.00 18.37 -19.50
C PHE A 361 13.33 17.69 -19.18
N VAL A 362 13.35 16.71 -18.25
CA VAL A 362 14.56 15.99 -17.89
C VAL A 362 14.66 14.72 -18.73
N ARG A 363 15.69 14.66 -19.59
CA ARG A 363 15.99 13.47 -20.39
C ARG A 363 16.17 12.25 -19.46
N GLY A 364 15.35 11.20 -19.61
CA GLY A 364 15.37 10.04 -18.73
C GLY A 364 14.55 10.17 -17.43
N GLY A 365 13.80 11.27 -17.24
CA GLY A 365 13.00 11.50 -16.02
C GLY A 365 11.97 10.40 -15.72
N GLY A 366 11.39 9.79 -16.75
CA GLY A 366 10.45 8.67 -16.59
C GLY A 366 11.12 7.42 -16.01
N ARG A 367 12.31 7.06 -16.50
CA ARG A 367 13.08 5.94 -15.95
C ARG A 367 13.47 6.21 -14.49
N LEU A 368 13.87 7.44 -14.18
CA LEU A 368 14.20 7.85 -12.82
C LEU A 368 13.00 7.65 -11.85
N LEU A 369 11.79 8.04 -12.27
CA LEU A 369 10.56 7.82 -11.48
C LEU A 369 10.25 6.34 -11.31
N GLY A 370 10.40 5.53 -12.35
CA GLY A 370 10.25 4.07 -12.26
C GLY A 370 11.24 3.44 -11.29
N GLU A 371 12.52 3.82 -11.34
CA GLU A 371 13.54 3.37 -10.39
C GLU A 371 13.22 3.76 -8.94
N MET A 372 12.63 4.95 -8.72
CA MET A 372 12.18 5.38 -7.38
C MET A 372 11.00 4.55 -6.88
N VAL A 373 10.01 4.29 -7.72
CA VAL A 373 8.84 3.48 -7.36
C VAL A 373 9.27 2.06 -7.00
N HIS A 374 10.16 1.45 -7.80
CA HIS A 374 10.72 0.12 -7.48
C HIS A 374 11.68 0.11 -6.28
N GLY A 375 12.08 1.28 -5.77
CA GLY A 375 13.01 1.40 -4.64
C GLY A 375 14.47 1.13 -5.02
N VAL A 376 14.77 1.02 -6.31
CA VAL A 376 16.15 0.94 -6.83
C VAL A 376 16.90 2.25 -6.57
N ARG A 377 16.16 3.35 -6.57
CA ARG A 377 16.64 4.69 -6.26
C ARG A 377 15.78 5.34 -5.19
N SER A 378 16.41 6.02 -4.24
CA SER A 378 15.70 6.78 -3.21
C SER A 378 15.06 8.05 -3.79
N TYR A 379 13.91 8.46 -3.24
CA TYR A 379 13.28 9.78 -3.52
C TYR A 379 14.17 10.97 -3.13
N ARG A 380 15.28 10.77 -2.43
CA ARG A 380 16.30 11.80 -2.14
C ARG A 380 17.05 12.29 -3.39
N LEU A 381 16.72 11.80 -4.58
CA LEU A 381 17.21 12.19 -5.90
C LEU A 381 18.71 11.93 -6.20
N LEU A 382 19.57 11.78 -5.21
CA LEU A 382 21.02 11.77 -5.42
C LEU A 382 21.71 10.48 -4.93
N LEU A 383 21.06 9.64 -4.16
CA LEU A 383 21.68 8.44 -3.61
C LEU A 383 21.04 7.19 -4.24
N ARG A 384 21.79 6.49 -5.07
CA ARG A 384 21.48 5.08 -5.34
C ARG A 384 21.47 4.37 -3.98
N ARG A 385 20.44 3.58 -3.68
CA ARG A 385 20.55 2.62 -2.58
C ARG A 385 21.76 1.73 -2.89
N ALA A 386 22.76 1.76 -2.04
CA ALA A 386 23.90 0.88 -2.12
C ALA A 386 23.48 -0.53 -1.67
N LYS A 387 22.70 -1.21 -2.46
CA LYS A 387 22.42 -2.65 -2.50
C LYS A 387 21.17 -2.86 -3.36
N GLY A 388 21.34 -2.86 -4.67
CA GLY A 388 20.60 -3.81 -5.51
C GLY A 388 21.08 -5.22 -5.16
N PRO A 389 20.34 -6.27 -5.51
CA PRO A 389 20.83 -7.63 -5.37
C PRO A 389 22.21 -7.70 -6.01
N GLN A 390 23.15 -8.31 -5.31
CA GLN A 390 24.41 -8.72 -5.91
C GLN A 390 24.06 -9.40 -7.23
N GLU A 391 24.69 -8.96 -8.32
CA GLU A 391 24.82 -9.72 -9.53
C GLU A 391 25.39 -11.11 -9.15
N SER A 392 24.51 -12.00 -8.73
CA SER A 392 24.81 -13.43 -8.68
C SER A 392 24.95 -13.83 -10.15
N GLY A 393 26.19 -13.96 -10.57
CA GLY A 393 26.60 -14.24 -11.92
C GLY A 393 25.76 -15.31 -12.58
N CYS A 394 25.01 -14.90 -13.56
CA CYS A 394 24.66 -15.74 -14.71
C CYS A 394 25.38 -15.16 -15.90
N ALA A 395 26.63 -15.58 -16.07
CA ALA A 395 27.35 -15.44 -17.33
C ALA A 395 26.55 -16.25 -18.34
N VAL A 396 25.82 -15.56 -19.21
CA VAL A 396 25.31 -16.14 -20.47
C VAL A 396 26.54 -16.47 -21.31
N ARG A 397 26.78 -17.75 -21.48
CA ARG A 397 27.56 -18.26 -22.60
C ARG A 397 26.68 -18.41 -23.81
#